data_23e06161ec17c52262672703e8ea1ca8
#
_entry.id   23e06161ec17c52262672703e8ea1ca8
#
_cell.length_a   1.000
_cell.length_b   1.000
_cell.length_c   1.000
_cell.angle_alpha   90.00
_cell.angle_beta   90.00
_cell.angle_gamma   90.00
#
_symmetry.space_group_name_H-M   'P 1'
#
loop_
_entity.id
_entity.type
_entity.pdbx_description
1 polymer ?
#
loop_
_entity_poly.entity_id
_entity_poly.type
_entity_poly.pdbx_seq_one_letter_code
_entity_poly.pdbx_strand_id
1 'polypeptide(L)'
;EFIVASKMIGNIDFTLGVGWGTMANGNINNPLIKLDSGFKSRIRNRSGDTQGGEINYATFFSGEDAGLFGGVEIFLPKLNGTRLKIEYDSTNYGKGGEGYLSVPQDSEINYSFVFPITEGFQLKLGYIRNNTLNFGFSLSGNYSKKVPGIKKRDPYIETPNKEILRTMVNAEKAENLYKSSQKYLL
;
A
#
# COMPACT_ATOMS: atom_id res chain seq x y z
N GLU A 1 1.45 14.68 8.15
CA GLU A 1 2.73 14.35 7.54
C GLU A 1 3.61 13.66 8.60
N PHE A 2 4.60 12.87 8.18
CA PHE A 2 5.53 12.22 9.11
C PHE A 2 6.89 11.95 8.46
N ILE A 3 7.89 11.81 9.32
CA ILE A 3 9.21 11.31 8.95
C ILE A 3 9.47 10.09 9.83
N VAL A 4 9.93 9.00 9.25
CA VAL A 4 10.21 7.75 9.95
C VAL A 4 11.53 7.16 9.50
N ALA A 5 12.26 6.60 10.45
CA ALA A 5 13.47 5.82 10.21
C ALA A 5 13.33 4.45 10.84
N SER A 6 13.72 3.42 10.12
CA SER A 6 13.75 2.04 10.61
C SER A 6 15.10 1.41 10.38
N LYS A 7 15.54 0.58 11.31
CA LYS A 7 16.80 -0.16 11.21
C LYS A 7 16.71 -1.52 11.90
N MET A 8 17.03 -2.55 11.16
CA MET A 8 17.14 -3.89 11.69
C MET A 8 18.56 -4.16 12.19
N ILE A 9 18.66 -4.67 13.41
CA ILE A 9 19.93 -5.08 14.05
C ILE A 9 19.74 -6.51 14.60
N GLY A 10 20.38 -7.48 13.96
CA GLY A 10 20.15 -8.88 14.27
C GLY A 10 18.70 -9.28 14.02
N ASN A 11 18.01 -9.75 15.05
CA ASN A 11 16.61 -10.17 15.00
C ASN A 11 15.65 -9.10 15.54
N ILE A 12 16.11 -7.86 15.67
CA ILE A 12 15.32 -6.76 16.21
C ILE A 12 15.24 -5.65 15.18
N ASP A 13 14.05 -5.24 14.84
CA ASP A 13 13.78 -4.09 13.98
C ASP A 13 13.30 -2.92 14.83
N PHE A 14 13.98 -1.79 14.72
CA PHE A 14 13.69 -0.55 15.41
C PHE A 14 13.07 0.43 14.44
N THR A 15 12.00 1.08 14.84
CA THR A 15 11.36 2.15 14.10
C THR A 15 11.14 3.35 15.02
N LEU A 16 11.49 4.55 14.53
CA LEU A 16 11.24 5.81 15.21
C LEU A 16 10.75 6.83 14.18
N GLY A 17 9.74 7.59 14.56
CA GLY A 17 9.15 8.60 13.69
C GLY A 17 8.64 9.81 14.45
N VAL A 18 8.47 10.89 13.71
CA VAL A 18 7.85 12.13 14.16
C VAL A 18 6.76 12.49 13.16
N GLY A 19 5.58 12.82 13.67
CA GLY A 19 4.41 13.16 12.88
C GLY A 19 3.89 14.55 13.16
N TRP A 20 3.26 15.17 12.18
CA TRP A 20 2.61 16.47 12.26
C TRP A 20 1.16 16.39 11.82
N GLY A 21 0.38 17.41 12.09
CA GLY A 21 -1.02 17.45 11.74
C GLY A 21 -1.88 16.59 12.64
N THR A 22 -2.60 15.63 12.09
CA THR A 22 -3.44 14.71 12.88
C THR A 22 -2.63 13.80 13.80
N MET A 23 -1.34 13.63 13.52
CA MET A 23 -0.40 12.87 14.34
C MET A 23 0.31 13.73 15.40
N ALA A 24 0.03 15.04 15.44
CA ALA A 24 0.69 16.01 16.33
C ALA A 24 0.01 16.16 17.70
N ASN A 25 -0.91 15.27 18.06
CA ASN A 25 -1.57 15.29 19.39
C ASN A 25 -0.65 14.79 20.51
N GLY A 26 0.66 14.79 20.24
CA GLY A 26 1.68 14.30 21.15
C GLY A 26 2.27 15.36 22.05
N ASN A 27 3.23 14.94 22.80
CA ASN A 27 3.79 15.64 23.97
C ASN A 27 5.05 16.42 23.64
N ILE A 28 5.45 16.50 22.37
CA ILE A 28 6.66 17.23 21.99
C ILE A 28 6.30 18.47 21.18
N ASN A 29 7.02 19.56 21.49
CA ASN A 29 6.95 20.76 20.65
C ASN A 29 7.54 20.44 19.26
N ASN A 30 6.98 21.04 18.23
CA ASN A 30 7.49 20.89 16.89
C ASN A 30 8.99 21.27 16.80
N PRO A 31 9.89 20.34 16.52
CA PRO A 31 11.32 20.61 16.52
C PRO A 31 11.75 21.60 15.42
N LEU A 32 10.96 21.72 14.35
CA LEU A 32 11.27 22.60 13.22
C LEU A 32 11.06 24.09 13.55
N ILE A 33 10.33 24.42 14.60
CA ILE A 33 10.19 25.83 15.08
C ILE A 33 11.53 26.42 15.48
N LYS A 34 12.48 25.58 15.91
CA LYS A 34 13.86 26.02 16.22
C LYS A 34 14.65 26.40 14.99
N LEU A 35 14.28 25.88 13.81
CA LEU A 35 14.94 26.21 12.54
C LEU A 35 14.31 27.45 11.93
N ASP A 36 12.99 27.53 11.93
CA ASP A 36 12.22 28.68 11.44
C ASP A 36 10.90 28.80 12.19
N SER A 37 10.61 30.00 12.71
CA SER A 37 9.36 30.33 13.40
C SER A 37 8.12 30.20 12.52
N GLY A 38 8.26 30.20 11.20
CA GLY A 38 7.19 29.95 10.24
C GLY A 38 6.54 28.59 10.39
N PHE A 39 7.25 27.59 10.92
CA PHE A 39 6.70 26.27 11.24
C PHE A 39 5.74 26.25 12.44
N LYS A 40 5.66 27.32 13.23
CA LYS A 40 4.81 27.36 14.42
C LYS A 40 3.33 27.35 14.10
N SER A 41 2.90 28.04 13.06
CA SER A 41 1.49 28.20 12.73
C SER A 41 1.05 27.30 11.57
N ARG A 42 0.05 26.44 11.85
CA ARG A 42 -0.61 25.65 10.82
C ARG A 42 -1.90 26.37 10.38
N ILE A 43 -1.93 26.82 9.15
CA ILE A 43 -3.13 27.44 8.57
C ILE A 43 -4.15 26.32 8.34
N ARG A 44 -5.16 26.21 9.23
CA ARG A 44 -6.18 25.16 9.16
C ARG A 44 -7.22 25.36 8.08
N ASN A 45 -7.52 26.61 7.72
CA ASN A 45 -8.51 26.94 6.67
C ASN A 45 -8.10 28.23 5.98
N ARG A 46 -7.87 28.18 4.70
CA ARG A 46 -8.05 29.37 3.84
C ARG A 46 -9.54 29.50 3.58
N SER A 47 -10.19 30.33 4.38
CA SER A 47 -11.54 30.79 4.12
C SER A 47 -11.55 31.56 2.81
N GLY A 48 -12.10 30.98 1.74
CA GLY A 48 -12.32 31.66 0.47
C GLY A 48 -11.83 30.95 -0.80
N ASP A 49 -11.03 29.91 -0.72
CA ASP A 49 -10.56 29.20 -1.90
C ASP A 49 -11.31 27.89 -2.07
N THR A 50 -12.35 27.92 -2.90
CA THR A 50 -13.18 26.76 -3.27
C THR A 50 -12.61 25.95 -4.43
N GLN A 51 -11.41 26.29 -4.90
CA GLN A 51 -10.73 25.53 -5.94
C GLN A 51 -9.96 24.38 -5.30
N GLY A 52 -10.59 23.20 -5.25
CA GLY A 52 -9.95 21.97 -4.80
C GLY A 52 -8.74 21.63 -5.67
N GLY A 53 -7.63 21.21 -5.03
CA GLY A 53 -6.45 20.68 -5.70
C GLY A 53 -5.16 21.48 -5.53
N GLU A 54 -5.16 22.61 -4.86
CA GLU A 54 -3.92 23.32 -4.51
C GLU A 54 -3.19 22.65 -3.33
N ILE A 55 -1.93 22.27 -3.56
CA ILE A 55 -1.06 21.79 -2.49
C ILE A 55 -0.49 23.00 -1.76
N ASN A 56 -0.91 23.22 -0.53
CA ASN A 56 -0.36 24.29 0.29
C ASN A 56 0.92 23.81 1.01
N TYR A 57 2.06 24.03 0.40
CA TYR A 57 3.37 23.65 0.95
C TYR A 57 3.68 24.34 2.30
N ALA A 58 3.12 25.50 2.59
CA ALA A 58 3.33 26.22 3.83
C ALA A 58 2.71 25.54 5.06
N THR A 59 1.86 24.52 4.85
CA THR A 59 1.27 23.74 5.94
C THR A 59 2.05 22.47 6.27
N PHE A 60 3.04 22.09 5.44
CA PHE A 60 3.82 20.90 5.69
C PHE A 60 4.71 21.07 6.91
N PHE A 61 4.71 20.06 7.78
CA PHE A 61 5.51 20.00 9.00
C PHE A 61 5.28 21.17 9.98
N SER A 62 4.17 21.90 9.83
CA SER A 62 3.84 23.05 10.64
C SER A 62 2.81 22.72 11.72
N GLY A 63 2.79 23.53 12.78
CA GLY A 63 1.99 23.39 13.98
C GLY A 63 2.86 23.58 15.23
N GLU A 64 2.26 23.90 16.37
CA GLU A 64 2.97 24.09 17.65
C GLU A 64 3.55 22.76 18.15
N ASP A 65 2.84 21.66 17.91
CA ASP A 65 3.17 20.33 18.41
C ASP A 65 3.52 19.36 17.29
N ALA A 66 4.27 18.34 17.65
CA ALA A 66 4.52 17.14 16.86
C ALA A 66 4.25 15.90 17.72
N GLY A 67 4.01 14.76 17.09
CA GLY A 67 3.82 13.47 17.75
C GLY A 67 5.02 12.56 17.54
N LEU A 68 5.59 12.04 18.61
CA LEU A 68 6.61 11.01 18.54
C LEU A 68 5.93 9.64 18.47
N PHE A 69 6.36 8.79 17.58
CA PHE A 69 5.91 7.40 17.51
C PHE A 69 7.07 6.47 17.15
N GLY A 70 6.92 5.20 17.45
CA GLY A 70 7.95 4.25 17.13
C GLY A 70 7.66 2.87 17.70
N GLY A 71 8.59 1.94 17.52
CA GLY A 71 8.42 0.60 18.04
C GLY A 71 9.62 -0.28 17.82
N VAL A 72 9.49 -1.46 18.38
CA VAL A 72 10.47 -2.54 18.27
C VAL A 72 9.73 -3.81 17.84
N GLU A 73 10.21 -4.46 16.79
CA GLU A 73 9.75 -5.77 16.39
C GLU A 73 10.88 -6.80 16.62
N ILE A 74 10.59 -7.81 17.41
CA ILE A 74 11.54 -8.88 17.78
C ILE A 74 11.13 -10.15 17.04
N PHE A 75 12.01 -10.63 16.18
CA PHE A 75 11.85 -11.88 15.45
C PHE A 75 12.36 -13.05 16.29
N LEU A 76 11.52 -14.06 16.46
CA LEU A 76 11.81 -15.25 17.25
C LEU A 76 11.92 -16.49 16.33
N PRO A 77 13.07 -16.71 15.66
CA PRO A 77 13.21 -17.80 14.68
C PRO A 77 12.97 -19.19 15.29
N LYS A 78 13.35 -19.38 16.56
CA LYS A 78 13.16 -20.64 17.30
C LYS A 78 11.68 -20.94 17.61
N LEU A 79 10.80 -19.94 17.52
CA LEU A 79 9.36 -20.07 17.71
C LEU A 79 8.62 -19.95 16.38
N ASN A 80 9.05 -20.69 15.38
CA ASN A 80 8.45 -20.69 14.04
C ASN A 80 8.35 -19.30 13.38
N GLY A 81 9.29 -18.39 13.69
CA GLY A 81 9.27 -17.02 13.17
C GLY A 81 8.21 -16.13 13.79
N THR A 82 7.72 -16.48 14.97
CA THR A 82 6.84 -15.59 15.77
C THR A 82 7.49 -14.22 15.95
N ARG A 83 6.68 -13.18 15.94
CA ARG A 83 7.14 -11.80 16.12
C ARG A 83 6.42 -11.17 17.30
N LEU A 84 7.20 -10.55 18.17
CA LEU A 84 6.71 -9.67 19.23
C LEU A 84 6.91 -8.24 18.79
N LYS A 85 5.87 -7.42 18.90
CA LYS A 85 5.93 -5.98 18.63
C LYS A 85 5.57 -5.21 19.88
N ILE A 86 6.35 -4.18 20.13
CA ILE A 86 6.09 -3.17 21.17
C ILE A 86 6.09 -1.83 20.45
N GLU A 87 4.98 -1.11 20.52
CA GLU A 87 4.79 0.14 19.80
C GLU A 87 4.47 1.26 20.78
N TYR A 88 5.08 2.41 20.58
CA TYR A 88 4.77 3.66 21.28
C TYR A 88 4.01 4.58 20.31
N ASP A 89 2.84 4.99 20.71
CA ASP A 89 1.96 5.89 19.97
C ASP A 89 1.52 7.03 20.89
N SER A 90 2.11 8.20 20.70
CA SER A 90 1.80 9.39 21.47
C SER A 90 0.50 10.07 21.06
N THR A 91 -0.22 9.55 20.07
CA THR A 91 -1.49 10.11 19.64
C THR A 91 -2.51 10.05 20.76
N ASN A 92 -3.06 11.20 21.13
CA ASN A 92 -4.08 11.29 22.17
C ASN A 92 -5.47 11.05 21.58
N TYR A 93 -5.95 9.83 21.64
CA TYR A 93 -7.26 9.43 21.16
C TYR A 93 -8.42 9.92 22.05
N GLY A 94 -8.13 10.34 23.28
CA GLY A 94 -9.12 10.86 24.24
C GLY A 94 -9.48 12.34 24.03
N LYS A 95 -8.63 13.11 23.34
CA LYS A 95 -8.89 14.51 22.99
C LYS A 95 -9.46 14.61 21.57
N GLY A 96 -10.56 13.94 21.31
CA GLY A 96 -11.28 14.12 20.04
C GLY A 96 -11.67 15.59 19.88
N GLY A 97 -11.21 16.25 18.80
CA GLY A 97 -11.77 17.53 18.38
C GLY A 97 -13.25 17.33 17.98
N GLU A 98 -14.00 18.43 17.85
CA GLU A 98 -15.41 18.38 17.43
C GLU A 98 -15.60 17.45 16.23
N GLY A 99 -16.41 16.39 16.39
CA GLY A 99 -16.71 15.41 15.35
C GLY A 99 -15.89 14.12 15.35
N TYR A 100 -14.90 13.96 16.24
CA TYR A 100 -14.16 12.71 16.40
C TYR A 100 -14.65 11.92 17.60
N LEU A 101 -14.78 10.60 17.44
CA LEU A 101 -15.09 9.70 18.54
C LEU A 101 -13.91 9.72 19.54
N SER A 102 -14.19 10.07 20.78
CA SER A 102 -13.22 9.90 21.87
C SER A 102 -13.05 8.40 22.13
N VAL A 103 -11.83 7.90 21.98
CA VAL A 103 -11.53 6.50 22.26
C VAL A 103 -10.73 6.45 23.57
N PRO A 104 -11.16 5.66 24.57
CA PRO A 104 -10.41 5.51 25.80
C PRO A 104 -8.98 5.03 25.56
N GLN A 105 -8.03 5.67 26.25
CA GLN A 105 -6.61 5.34 26.14
C GLN A 105 -5.99 5.40 27.54
N ASP A 106 -5.60 4.25 28.05
CA ASP A 106 -4.97 4.13 29.38
C ASP A 106 -3.45 4.00 29.27
N SER A 107 -2.91 3.81 28.04
CA SER A 107 -1.49 3.71 27.75
C SER A 107 -1.17 4.16 26.33
N GLU A 108 0.01 4.72 26.13
CA GLU A 108 0.60 5.02 24.83
C GLU A 108 1.39 3.82 24.27
N ILE A 109 1.52 2.73 25.04
CA ILE A 109 2.25 1.54 24.65
C ILE A 109 1.28 0.45 24.23
N ASN A 110 1.55 -0.13 23.05
CA ASN A 110 0.81 -1.23 22.47
C ASN A 110 1.71 -2.45 22.36
N TYR A 111 1.13 -3.61 22.57
CA TYR A 111 1.82 -4.90 22.42
C TYR A 111 1.10 -5.75 21.39
N SER A 112 1.84 -6.43 20.55
CA SER A 112 1.23 -7.41 19.65
C SER A 112 2.15 -8.61 19.38
N PHE A 113 1.49 -9.74 19.13
CA PHE A 113 2.13 -10.99 18.73
C PHE A 113 1.63 -11.39 17.36
N VAL A 114 2.54 -11.85 16.51
CA VAL A 114 2.21 -12.39 15.19
C VAL A 114 2.75 -13.81 15.11
N PHE A 115 1.83 -14.75 14.94
CA PHE A 115 2.14 -16.19 14.88
C PHE A 115 1.96 -16.68 13.44
N PRO A 116 3.02 -17.00 12.71
CA PRO A 116 2.91 -17.64 11.42
C PRO A 116 2.54 -19.10 11.61
N ILE A 117 1.36 -19.51 11.13
CA ILE A 117 0.89 -20.89 11.19
C ILE A 117 1.37 -21.66 9.97
N THR A 118 1.29 -21.04 8.80
CA THR A 118 1.82 -21.57 7.53
C THR A 118 2.45 -20.44 6.72
N GLU A 119 3.09 -20.73 5.57
CA GLU A 119 3.69 -19.72 4.69
C GLU A 119 2.69 -18.61 4.25
N GLY A 120 1.40 -18.88 4.24
CA GLY A 120 0.40 -17.93 3.80
C GLY A 120 -0.60 -17.51 4.87
N PHE A 121 -0.53 -18.06 6.08
CA PHE A 121 -1.50 -17.80 7.13
C PHE A 121 -0.84 -17.40 8.43
N GLN A 122 -1.23 -16.25 8.98
CA GLN A 122 -0.73 -15.70 10.22
C GLN A 122 -1.88 -15.29 11.14
N LEU A 123 -1.75 -15.58 12.42
CA LEU A 123 -2.60 -15.04 13.47
C LEU A 123 -1.93 -13.85 14.14
N LYS A 124 -2.74 -12.88 14.56
CA LYS A 124 -2.29 -11.65 15.25
C LYS A 124 -3.10 -11.48 16.53
N LEU A 125 -2.40 -11.27 17.62
CA LEU A 125 -2.99 -10.88 18.89
C LEU A 125 -2.38 -9.55 19.30
N GLY A 126 -3.20 -8.60 19.71
CA GLY A 126 -2.74 -7.29 20.14
C GLY A 126 -3.44 -6.87 21.44
N TYR A 127 -2.70 -6.20 22.30
CA TYR A 127 -3.22 -5.48 23.44
C TYR A 127 -2.86 -4.00 23.28
N ILE A 128 -3.88 -3.21 23.02
CA ILE A 128 -3.74 -1.85 22.51
C ILE A 128 -4.30 -0.88 23.55
N ARG A 129 -3.59 0.21 23.82
CA ARG A 129 -3.99 1.29 24.75
C ARG A 129 -4.28 0.82 26.17
N ASN A 130 -3.78 -0.34 26.55
CA ASN A 130 -3.99 -0.96 27.86
C ASN A 130 -5.47 -1.28 28.20
N ASN A 131 -6.36 -1.27 27.24
CA ASN A 131 -7.80 -1.51 27.45
C ASN A 131 -8.46 -2.30 26.33
N THR A 132 -7.79 -2.50 25.20
CA THR A 132 -8.40 -3.15 24.03
C THR A 132 -7.63 -4.39 23.63
N LEU A 133 -8.29 -5.52 23.62
CA LEU A 133 -7.77 -6.76 23.03
C LEU A 133 -8.14 -6.81 21.54
N ASN A 134 -7.15 -6.96 20.69
CA ASN A 134 -7.30 -7.10 19.24
C ASN A 134 -6.93 -8.51 18.81
N PHE A 135 -7.78 -9.11 17.98
CA PHE A 135 -7.52 -10.38 17.32
C PHE A 135 -7.65 -10.22 15.82
N GLY A 136 -6.69 -10.73 15.08
CA GLY A 136 -6.71 -10.67 13.64
C GLY A 136 -6.03 -11.86 12.99
N PHE A 137 -6.28 -12.04 11.70
CA PHE A 137 -5.55 -12.98 10.87
C PHE A 137 -5.20 -12.33 9.54
N SER A 138 -4.16 -12.84 8.89
CA SER A 138 -3.86 -12.46 7.52
C SER A 138 -3.59 -13.70 6.67
N LEU A 139 -4.16 -13.67 5.47
CA LEU A 139 -3.92 -14.63 4.41
C LEU A 139 -3.11 -13.93 3.32
N SER A 140 -1.98 -14.51 2.96
CA SER A 140 -1.14 -14.03 1.86
C SER A 140 -0.86 -15.17 0.90
N GLY A 141 -0.92 -14.89 -0.39
CA GLY A 141 -0.63 -15.87 -1.43
C GLY A 141 0.24 -15.24 -2.51
N ASN A 142 1.26 -15.97 -2.94
CA ASN A 142 2.07 -15.56 -4.08
C ASN A 142 1.54 -16.25 -5.34
N TYR A 143 0.69 -15.56 -6.07
CA TYR A 143 0.09 -16.07 -7.31
C TYR A 143 1.11 -16.29 -8.43
N SER A 144 2.30 -15.71 -8.35
CA SER A 144 3.37 -15.94 -9.33
C SER A 144 4.06 -17.31 -9.18
N LYS A 145 3.98 -17.94 -8.01
CA LYS A 145 4.49 -19.32 -7.79
C LYS A 145 3.55 -20.41 -8.32
N LYS A 146 2.25 -20.13 -8.37
CA LYS A 146 1.28 -20.94 -9.09
C LYS A 146 1.04 -20.22 -10.42
N VAL A 147 1.86 -20.47 -11.41
CA VAL A 147 1.47 -20.18 -12.78
C VAL A 147 0.17 -20.96 -12.98
N PRO A 148 -1.01 -20.32 -13.01
CA PRO A 148 -2.23 -20.99 -13.44
C PRO A 148 -1.88 -21.53 -14.81
N GLY A 149 -2.02 -22.84 -14.99
CA GLY A 149 -1.45 -23.60 -16.07
C GLY A 149 -1.36 -22.77 -17.33
N ILE A 150 -0.16 -22.65 -17.85
CA ILE A 150 0.15 -21.85 -19.04
C ILE A 150 -1.05 -21.98 -19.95
N LYS A 151 -1.76 -20.88 -20.26
CA LYS A 151 -2.77 -20.89 -21.30
C LYS A 151 -2.15 -21.69 -22.44
N LYS A 152 -2.67 -22.89 -22.69
CA LYS A 152 -2.21 -23.66 -23.82
C LYS A 152 -2.24 -22.67 -24.95
N ARG A 153 -1.09 -22.40 -25.57
CA ARG A 153 -1.03 -21.57 -26.77
C ARG A 153 -2.16 -22.04 -27.64
N ASP A 154 -2.96 -21.11 -28.12
CA ASP A 154 -3.94 -21.44 -29.13
C ASP A 154 -3.26 -22.35 -30.15
N PRO A 155 -3.88 -23.46 -30.56
CA PRO A 155 -3.25 -24.41 -31.46
C PRO A 155 -2.61 -23.61 -32.58
N TYR A 156 -1.34 -23.90 -32.84
CA TYR A 156 -0.59 -23.24 -33.93
C TYR A 156 -1.43 -23.32 -35.17
N ILE A 157 -1.93 -22.23 -35.67
CA ILE A 157 -2.59 -22.16 -36.96
C ILE A 157 -1.45 -22.41 -37.94
N GLU A 158 -1.39 -23.61 -38.46
CA GLU A 158 -0.47 -23.93 -39.56
C GLU A 158 -0.73 -22.93 -40.67
N THR A 159 0.20 -22.02 -40.87
CA THR A 159 0.15 -21.15 -42.04
C THR A 159 0.21 -22.06 -43.26
N PRO A 160 -0.82 -22.04 -44.10
CA PRO A 160 -0.83 -22.92 -45.27
C PRO A 160 0.47 -22.73 -46.05
N ASN A 161 1.08 -23.85 -46.43
CA ASN A 161 2.35 -23.85 -47.15
C ASN A 161 2.25 -22.86 -48.34
N LYS A 162 3.32 -22.11 -48.58
CA LYS A 162 3.40 -21.10 -49.65
C LYS A 162 2.91 -21.65 -51.00
N GLU A 163 3.09 -22.95 -51.29
CA GLU A 163 2.58 -23.62 -52.50
C GLU A 163 1.05 -23.72 -52.51
N ILE A 164 0.43 -24.04 -51.35
CA ILE A 164 -1.03 -24.13 -51.26
C ILE A 164 -1.64 -22.72 -51.43
N LEU A 165 -1.04 -21.69 -50.80
CA LEU A 165 -1.47 -20.31 -50.99
C LEU A 165 -1.35 -19.86 -52.47
N ARG A 166 -0.27 -20.24 -53.18
CA ARG A 166 -0.08 -19.91 -54.59
C ARG A 166 -1.10 -20.62 -55.47
N THR A 167 -1.42 -21.91 -55.21
CA THR A 167 -2.44 -22.65 -55.96
C THR A 167 -3.83 -22.06 -55.74
N MET A 168 -4.18 -21.66 -54.50
CA MET A 168 -5.46 -21.00 -54.20
C MET A 168 -5.59 -19.65 -54.90
N VAL A 169 -4.56 -18.79 -54.85
CA VAL A 169 -4.56 -17.48 -55.52
C VAL A 169 -4.63 -17.66 -57.07
N ASN A 170 -3.98 -18.66 -57.62
CA ASN A 170 -4.03 -18.92 -59.03
C ASN A 170 -5.40 -19.47 -59.48
N ALA A 171 -6.04 -20.31 -58.64
CA ALA A 171 -7.38 -20.80 -58.89
C ALA A 171 -8.41 -19.68 -58.88
N GLU A 172 -8.33 -18.78 -57.91
CA GLU A 172 -9.22 -17.61 -57.81
C GLU A 172 -9.03 -16.64 -58.97
N LYS A 173 -7.78 -16.40 -59.41
CA LYS A 173 -7.52 -15.62 -60.63
C LYS A 173 -8.07 -16.28 -61.89
N ALA A 174 -7.96 -17.59 -62.03
CA ALA A 174 -8.51 -18.32 -63.17
C ALA A 174 -10.05 -18.23 -63.21
N GLU A 175 -10.70 -18.37 -62.05
CA GLU A 175 -12.16 -18.25 -61.97
C GLU A 175 -12.63 -16.81 -62.29
N ASN A 176 -11.93 -15.80 -61.83
CA ASN A 176 -12.25 -14.41 -62.13
C ASN A 176 -12.04 -14.08 -63.62
N LEU A 177 -11.01 -14.62 -64.23
CA LEU A 177 -10.79 -14.49 -65.69
C LEU A 177 -11.89 -15.20 -66.49
N TYR A 178 -12.30 -16.39 -66.07
CA TYR A 178 -13.40 -17.11 -66.69
C TYR A 178 -14.73 -16.33 -66.57
N LYS A 179 -15.08 -15.82 -65.43
CA LYS A 179 -16.28 -15.00 -65.23
C LYS A 179 -16.25 -13.69 -66.04
N SER A 180 -15.07 -13.08 -66.21
CA SER A 180 -14.94 -11.86 -67.00
C SER A 180 -15.06 -12.14 -68.49
N SER A 181 -14.52 -13.29 -68.99
CA SER A 181 -14.64 -13.69 -70.42
C SER A 181 -16.08 -14.03 -70.83
N GLN A 182 -16.88 -14.62 -69.96
CA GLN A 182 -18.29 -14.84 -70.15
C GLN A 182 -19.11 -13.55 -70.29
N LYS A 183 -18.68 -12.48 -69.66
CA LYS A 183 -19.38 -11.18 -69.72
C LYS A 183 -19.23 -10.48 -71.10
N TYR A 184 -18.28 -10.88 -71.86
CA TYR A 184 -18.04 -10.33 -73.22
C TYR A 184 -18.55 -11.24 -74.38
N LEU A 185 -19.21 -12.37 -74.06
CA LEU A 185 -19.77 -13.29 -74.99
C LEU A 185 -21.32 -13.22 -75.13
N LEU A 186 -21.92 -12.28 -74.37
CA LEU A 186 -23.33 -11.89 -74.46
C LEU A 186 -23.44 -10.44 -74.97
#